data_f53aac8e540fe7619b0f140cd385a14b
#
_entry.id   f53aac8e540fe7619b0f140cd385a14b
#
_cell.length_a   1.000
_cell.length_b   1.000
_cell.length_c   1.000
_cell.angle_alpha   90.00
_cell.angle_beta   90.00
_cell.angle_gamma   90.00
#
_symmetry.space_group_name_H-M   'P 1'
#
loop_
_entity.id
_entity.type
_entity.pdbx_description
1 polymer ?
#
loop_
_entity_poly.entity_id
_entity_poly.type
_entity_poly.pdbx_seq_one_letter_code
_entity_poly.pdbx_strand_id
1 'polypeptide(L)'
;MKKRSIIITIVLIVIVLLAGFIAYEKLEKSKKEYQVEKVSEYNYFVVKENDKYGVIDANGNKIIETNYDNVVIPNPNKAIFVCYSGDKTEVFNDKKENLFRNYDNVEPLRLKGVSTDLMYEKSVLKYSKDGKYGIINFNGKKITSPIYDEIDTLQFKEGELLVKKDNKYGVINIKGAEIVKANYDKIEADKYYDENTGYKNCGYIVSITTDEGYRYGYINKDGKELLKTDYNDLYRILETSSEDAYLICAQNGKYGLYKNSKKEIDNEYQSLRYDEFNNIIVALKGKQYGVLTMEGKQIVPFKYNQIDITGENIYATDSNGKVKVFDTNGKETSLDYNTVFTKVENTSYKINISVRDNKVNYSIYKNNEKKTNKEYNYIEYLYDNYFLASNNNGKLGVIDEEEDTKIQFKYNTIQKIENMNLIKAINDTTKMTEIYSKDMEKITELENATVEVNDEYIKIYNDSEAKYITKDGQEIKDTDLFTDNKIFAKKQGSYWGFVDKDGKIVVDFKYDKVTEFNEYGFAAIKQGEKWGAINDKGEEVIAPTYELKGEIEPVFIGKYYRVSYGFGEFCYTNQ
;
A
#
# COMPACT_ATOMS: atom_id res chain seq x y z
N MET A 1 -40.89 30.12 52.89
CA MET A 1 -39.40 29.96 52.77
C MET A 1 -39.00 28.50 52.40
N LYS A 2 -39.44 27.46 53.07
CA LYS A 2 -39.03 26.05 52.76
C LYS A 2 -39.25 25.58 51.33
N LYS A 3 -40.37 25.91 50.64
CA LYS A 3 -40.63 25.48 49.26
C LYS A 3 -39.66 26.10 48.24
N ARG A 4 -39.26 27.38 48.40
CA ARG A 4 -38.26 28.04 47.50
C ARG A 4 -36.87 27.42 47.67
N SER A 5 -36.45 27.08 48.89
CA SER A 5 -35.18 26.43 49.15
C SER A 5 -35.12 25.04 48.51
N ILE A 6 -36.17 24.24 48.53
CA ILE A 6 -36.24 22.92 47.90
C ILE A 6 -36.14 23.03 46.38
N ILE A 7 -36.81 23.98 45.76
CA ILE A 7 -36.74 24.22 44.31
C ILE A 7 -35.31 24.62 43.88
N ILE A 8 -34.66 25.52 44.63
CA ILE A 8 -33.27 25.94 44.33
C ILE A 8 -32.32 24.73 44.45
N THR A 9 -32.50 23.88 45.46
CA THR A 9 -31.66 22.68 45.64
C THR A 9 -31.83 21.69 44.47
N ILE A 10 -33.08 21.46 44.01
CA ILE A 10 -33.37 20.57 42.88
C ILE A 10 -32.75 21.14 41.59
N VAL A 11 -32.86 22.45 41.35
CA VAL A 11 -32.25 23.10 40.16
C VAL A 11 -30.73 22.98 40.19
N LEU A 12 -30.10 23.16 41.35
CA LEU A 12 -28.63 22.98 41.48
C LEU A 12 -28.20 21.53 41.22
N ILE A 13 -28.96 20.54 41.72
CA ILE A 13 -28.68 19.11 41.45
C ILE A 13 -28.79 18.81 39.93
N VAL A 14 -29.83 19.32 39.26
CA VAL A 14 -30.00 19.15 37.81
C VAL A 14 -28.87 19.79 37.03
N ILE A 15 -28.40 21.00 37.41
CA ILE A 15 -27.27 21.67 36.79
C ILE A 15 -25.97 20.87 36.96
N VAL A 16 -25.73 20.34 38.16
CA VAL A 16 -24.54 19.49 38.43
C VAL A 16 -24.58 18.20 37.61
N LEU A 17 -25.75 17.55 37.52
CA LEU A 17 -25.93 16.35 36.69
C LEU A 17 -25.75 16.63 35.21
N LEU A 18 -26.28 17.75 34.69
CA LEU A 18 -26.07 18.20 33.30
C LEU A 18 -24.62 18.53 33.01
N ALA A 19 -23.95 19.26 33.92
CA ALA A 19 -22.52 19.54 33.77
C ALA A 19 -21.68 18.26 33.82
N GLY A 20 -22.02 17.32 34.70
CA GLY A 20 -21.38 16.00 34.74
C GLY A 20 -21.59 15.20 33.45
N PHE A 21 -22.82 15.22 32.91
CA PHE A 21 -23.14 14.56 31.65
C PHE A 21 -22.35 15.17 30.45
N ILE A 22 -22.33 16.50 30.34
CA ILE A 22 -21.56 17.21 29.31
C ILE A 22 -20.04 16.92 29.43
N ALA A 23 -19.51 16.91 30.65
CA ALA A 23 -18.13 16.57 30.89
C ALA A 23 -17.81 15.11 30.52
N TYR A 24 -18.74 14.20 30.83
CA TYR A 24 -18.63 12.79 30.44
C TYR A 24 -18.67 12.62 28.92
N GLU A 25 -19.63 13.24 28.22
CA GLU A 25 -19.69 13.18 26.74
C GLU A 25 -18.41 13.76 26.09
N LYS A 26 -17.90 14.88 26.61
CA LYS A 26 -16.66 15.51 26.13
C LYS A 26 -15.46 14.59 26.36
N LEU A 27 -15.41 13.90 27.50
CA LEU A 27 -14.36 12.93 27.82
C LEU A 27 -14.43 11.71 26.89
N GLU A 28 -15.62 11.15 26.67
CA GLU A 28 -15.83 10.01 25.77
C GLU A 28 -15.49 10.38 24.32
N LYS A 29 -15.89 11.56 23.85
CA LYS A 29 -15.52 12.07 22.54
C LYS A 29 -14.00 12.21 22.40
N SER A 30 -13.33 12.76 23.41
CA SER A 30 -11.86 12.91 23.44
C SER A 30 -11.13 11.55 23.42
N LYS A 31 -11.71 10.50 23.99
CA LYS A 31 -11.13 9.15 23.93
C LYS A 31 -11.29 8.50 22.55
N LYS A 32 -12.31 8.86 21.77
CA LYS A 32 -12.48 8.36 20.40
C LYS A 32 -11.43 8.90 19.44
N GLU A 33 -10.91 10.10 19.71
CA GLU A 33 -9.82 10.68 18.93
C GLU A 33 -8.48 10.05 19.37
N TYR A 34 -7.84 9.31 18.51
CA TYR A 34 -6.51 8.74 18.74
C TYR A 34 -5.59 9.03 17.56
N GLN A 35 -4.30 8.96 17.81
CA GLN A 35 -3.27 9.04 16.76
C GLN A 35 -2.41 7.79 16.85
N VAL A 36 -2.14 7.18 15.70
CA VAL A 36 -1.16 6.10 15.58
C VAL A 36 0.23 6.70 15.75
N GLU A 37 1.04 6.08 16.59
CA GLU A 37 2.40 6.52 16.82
C GLU A 37 3.27 6.23 15.60
N LYS A 38 3.93 7.28 15.08
CA LYS A 38 4.89 7.13 14.00
C LYS A 38 6.27 6.84 14.58
N VAL A 39 6.95 5.87 14.02
CA VAL A 39 8.35 5.57 14.35
C VAL A 39 9.22 6.22 13.29
N SER A 40 10.02 7.20 13.68
CA SER A 40 10.97 7.90 12.82
C SER A 40 12.43 7.49 13.08
N GLU A 41 12.68 6.87 14.22
CA GLU A 41 14.03 6.50 14.67
C GLU A 41 14.00 5.11 15.33
N TYR A 42 15.07 4.37 15.17
CA TYR A 42 15.29 3.06 15.78
C TYR A 42 16.38 3.17 16.83
N ASN A 43 15.99 3.11 18.10
CA ASN A 43 16.92 3.19 19.24
C ASN A 43 17.30 1.81 19.77
N TYR A 44 16.49 0.77 19.49
CA TYR A 44 16.68 -0.57 20.00
C TYR A 44 16.46 -1.61 18.90
N PHE A 45 17.27 -2.66 18.91
CA PHE A 45 17.29 -3.71 17.90
C PHE A 45 17.33 -5.10 18.55
N VAL A 46 16.65 -6.05 17.94
CA VAL A 46 16.74 -7.46 18.32
C VAL A 46 18.06 -8.02 17.82
N VAL A 47 18.81 -8.67 18.68
CA VAL A 47 20.04 -9.39 18.33
C VAL A 47 19.85 -10.88 18.55
N LYS A 48 20.41 -11.69 17.64
CA LYS A 48 20.40 -13.15 17.71
C LYS A 48 21.84 -13.67 17.82
N GLU A 49 22.11 -14.48 18.84
CA GLU A 49 23.38 -15.17 19.04
C GLU A 49 23.08 -16.60 19.50
N ASN A 50 23.70 -17.62 18.88
CA ASN A 50 23.52 -19.03 19.24
C ASN A 50 22.05 -19.47 19.38
N ASP A 51 21.21 -19.07 18.42
CA ASP A 51 19.77 -19.31 18.39
C ASP A 51 18.97 -18.74 19.57
N LYS A 52 19.54 -17.81 20.32
CA LYS A 52 18.87 -17.02 21.35
C LYS A 52 18.84 -15.55 21.00
N TYR A 53 17.84 -14.87 21.50
CA TYR A 53 17.56 -13.47 21.19
C TYR A 53 17.79 -12.58 22.40
N GLY A 54 18.20 -11.34 22.14
CA GLY A 54 18.40 -10.27 23.10
C GLY A 54 18.10 -8.92 22.48
N VAL A 55 18.51 -7.83 23.13
CA VAL A 55 18.33 -6.45 22.66
C VAL A 55 19.63 -5.68 22.77
N ILE A 56 19.95 -4.92 21.74
CA ILE A 56 21.01 -3.91 21.73
C ILE A 56 20.43 -2.51 21.53
N ASP A 57 21.14 -1.48 21.98
CA ASP A 57 20.84 -0.09 21.64
C ASP A 57 21.47 0.31 20.29
N ALA A 58 21.20 1.54 19.85
CA ALA A 58 21.77 2.11 18.63
C ALA A 58 23.30 2.25 18.64
N ASN A 59 23.96 2.12 19.79
CA ASN A 59 25.43 2.13 19.93
C ASN A 59 26.04 0.72 19.96
N GLY A 60 25.19 -0.35 19.88
CA GLY A 60 25.62 -1.74 19.98
C GLY A 60 25.83 -2.22 21.43
N ASN A 61 25.41 -1.45 22.42
CA ASN A 61 25.47 -1.92 23.80
C ASN A 61 24.36 -2.93 24.07
N LYS A 62 24.71 -4.05 24.68
CA LYS A 62 23.75 -5.11 25.02
C LYS A 62 22.87 -4.68 26.18
N ILE A 63 21.57 -4.47 25.91
CA ILE A 63 20.57 -4.08 26.91
C ILE A 63 19.96 -5.35 27.54
N ILE A 64 19.53 -6.29 26.71
CA ILE A 64 19.01 -7.59 27.16
C ILE A 64 19.94 -8.67 26.61
N GLU A 65 20.39 -9.57 27.48
CA GLU A 65 21.26 -10.68 27.09
C GLU A 65 20.55 -11.65 26.13
N THR A 66 21.31 -12.28 25.26
CA THR A 66 20.82 -13.25 24.24
C THR A 66 20.49 -14.61 24.88
N ASN A 67 19.48 -14.62 25.76
CA ASN A 67 19.05 -15.79 26.54
C ASN A 67 17.64 -16.27 26.22
N TYR A 68 16.88 -15.49 25.46
CA TYR A 68 15.45 -15.71 25.21
C TYR A 68 15.20 -16.49 23.92
N ASP A 69 14.08 -17.20 23.85
CA ASP A 69 13.66 -17.96 22.68
C ASP A 69 13.17 -17.05 21.55
N ASN A 70 12.66 -15.88 21.92
CA ASN A 70 12.29 -14.79 21.02
C ASN A 70 12.24 -13.48 21.79
N VAL A 71 12.42 -12.37 21.09
CA VAL A 71 12.24 -11.01 21.61
C VAL A 71 11.45 -10.18 20.59
N VAL A 72 10.45 -9.45 21.07
CA VAL A 72 9.69 -8.49 20.26
C VAL A 72 9.87 -7.10 20.83
N ILE A 73 10.21 -6.16 19.97
CA ILE A 73 10.25 -4.73 20.26
C ILE A 73 9.07 -4.08 19.50
N PRO A 74 7.92 -3.86 20.16
CA PRO A 74 6.73 -3.36 19.46
C PRO A 74 6.92 -1.96 18.85
N ASN A 75 7.74 -1.13 19.49
CA ASN A 75 8.11 0.19 19.03
C ASN A 75 9.62 0.39 19.24
N PRO A 76 10.45 0.31 18.19
CA PRO A 76 11.91 0.40 18.33
C PRO A 76 12.45 1.75 18.79
N ASN A 77 11.61 2.78 18.85
CA ASN A 77 11.95 4.07 19.48
C ASN A 77 11.78 4.05 21.00
N LYS A 78 11.14 3.01 21.56
CA LYS A 78 10.82 2.93 23.00
C LYS A 78 11.45 1.72 23.66
N ALA A 79 11.87 1.93 24.91
CA ALA A 79 12.49 0.89 25.74
C ALA A 79 11.44 -0.06 26.32
N ILE A 80 10.78 -0.84 25.47
CA ILE A 80 9.85 -1.92 25.86
C ILE A 80 10.17 -3.17 25.05
N PHE A 81 10.62 -4.20 25.75
CA PHE A 81 11.11 -5.44 25.17
C PHE A 81 10.30 -6.60 25.74
N VAL A 82 9.53 -7.29 24.88
CA VAL A 82 8.78 -8.48 25.26
C VAL A 82 9.63 -9.70 24.94
N CYS A 83 10.13 -10.37 25.98
CA CYS A 83 11.05 -11.50 25.92
C CYS A 83 10.28 -12.80 26.20
N TYR A 84 10.49 -13.81 25.38
CA TYR A 84 9.82 -15.11 25.46
C TYR A 84 10.75 -16.20 25.97
N SER A 85 10.25 -17.01 26.91
CA SER A 85 10.90 -18.25 27.38
C SER A 85 9.82 -19.34 27.42
N GLY A 86 9.74 -20.15 26.35
CA GLY A 86 8.60 -21.02 26.08
C GLY A 86 7.31 -20.21 25.97
N ASP A 87 6.30 -20.60 26.71
CA ASP A 87 4.98 -19.93 26.72
C ASP A 87 4.91 -18.71 27.66
N LYS A 88 5.98 -18.38 28.34
CA LYS A 88 6.04 -17.26 29.29
C LYS A 88 6.65 -16.04 28.63
N THR A 89 6.07 -14.87 28.92
CA THR A 89 6.62 -13.59 28.54
C THR A 89 7.11 -12.82 29.76
N GLU A 90 8.20 -12.11 29.57
CA GLU A 90 8.69 -11.08 30.50
C GLU A 90 8.89 -9.79 29.73
N VAL A 91 8.54 -8.66 30.33
CA VAL A 91 8.67 -7.35 29.68
C VAL A 91 9.70 -6.51 30.41
N PHE A 92 10.73 -6.08 29.69
CA PHE A 92 11.82 -5.28 30.23
C PHE A 92 11.88 -3.89 29.60
N ASN A 93 12.46 -2.95 30.36
CA ASN A 93 12.91 -1.66 29.83
C ASN A 93 14.44 -1.65 29.65
N ASP A 94 14.99 -0.50 29.21
CA ASP A 94 16.43 -0.28 28.99
C ASP A 94 17.27 -0.29 30.29
N LYS A 95 16.63 -0.18 31.47
CA LYS A 95 17.27 -0.34 32.77
C LYS A 95 17.29 -1.79 33.25
N LYS A 96 16.86 -2.72 32.42
CA LYS A 96 16.70 -4.16 32.74
C LYS A 96 15.68 -4.42 33.85
N GLU A 97 14.75 -3.49 34.08
CA GLU A 97 13.67 -3.68 35.01
C GLU A 97 12.60 -4.55 34.37
N ASN A 98 12.24 -5.65 35.05
CA ASN A 98 11.14 -6.51 34.62
C ASN A 98 9.82 -5.87 35.03
N LEU A 99 9.08 -5.41 34.03
CA LEU A 99 7.82 -4.70 34.17
C LEU A 99 6.65 -5.70 34.24
N PHE A 100 5.50 -5.21 34.72
CA PHE A 100 4.19 -5.90 34.63
C PHE A 100 4.09 -7.28 35.31
N ARG A 101 4.91 -7.58 36.30
CA ARG A 101 4.95 -8.87 37.05
C ARG A 101 3.63 -9.26 37.73
N ASN A 102 2.67 -8.34 37.85
CA ASN A 102 1.39 -8.56 38.51
C ASN A 102 0.29 -9.12 37.57
N TYR A 103 0.65 -9.40 36.33
CA TYR A 103 -0.25 -9.96 35.32
C TYR A 103 0.16 -11.42 35.02
N ASP A 104 -0.81 -12.21 34.56
CA ASP A 104 -0.56 -13.61 34.23
C ASP A 104 0.33 -13.70 32.96
N ASN A 105 0.07 -12.83 31.97
CA ASN A 105 0.88 -12.69 30.77
C ASN A 105 0.75 -11.27 30.18
N VAL A 106 1.78 -10.80 29.47
CA VAL A 106 1.75 -9.52 28.73
C VAL A 106 2.38 -9.74 27.36
N GLU A 107 1.66 -9.43 26.30
CA GLU A 107 2.02 -9.76 24.93
C GLU A 107 1.89 -8.54 24.01
N PRO A 108 2.73 -8.44 22.98
CA PRO A 108 2.54 -7.46 21.92
C PRO A 108 1.35 -7.86 21.04
N LEU A 109 0.72 -6.88 20.43
CA LEU A 109 -0.40 -7.07 19.50
C LEU A 109 0.13 -7.00 18.07
N ARG A 110 0.16 -8.14 17.40
CA ARG A 110 0.65 -8.20 16.01
C ARG A 110 -0.38 -7.65 15.05
N LEU A 111 0.02 -6.71 14.18
CA LEU A 111 -0.81 -6.13 13.13
C LEU A 111 -1.05 -7.14 12.02
N LYS A 112 -2.29 -7.21 11.52
CA LYS A 112 -2.70 -8.11 10.45
C LYS A 112 -2.72 -7.38 9.10
N GLY A 113 -2.14 -8.00 8.07
CA GLY A 113 -2.14 -7.48 6.69
C GLY A 113 -1.17 -6.32 6.43
N VAL A 114 -0.32 -5.99 7.39
CA VAL A 114 0.73 -4.98 7.25
C VAL A 114 2.02 -5.69 6.82
N SER A 115 2.65 -5.20 5.76
CA SER A 115 3.91 -5.74 5.20
C SER A 115 5.12 -4.85 5.51
N THR A 116 5.14 -4.21 6.67
CA THR A 116 6.26 -3.38 7.12
C THR A 116 7.06 -4.07 8.23
N ASP A 117 8.28 -3.61 8.48
CA ASP A 117 9.11 -4.08 9.60
C ASP A 117 8.47 -3.83 10.97
N LEU A 118 7.52 -2.91 11.05
CA LEU A 118 6.80 -2.53 12.26
C LEU A 118 5.47 -3.27 12.36
N MET A 119 5.53 -4.58 12.59
CA MET A 119 4.38 -5.49 12.55
C MET A 119 3.54 -5.53 13.82
N TYR A 120 3.80 -4.68 14.80
CA TYR A 120 3.11 -4.67 16.08
C TYR A 120 2.48 -3.32 16.39
N GLU A 121 1.43 -3.34 17.21
CA GLU A 121 0.85 -2.11 17.76
C GLU A 121 1.89 -1.38 18.63
N LYS A 122 2.13 -0.09 18.31
CA LYS A 122 3.28 0.68 18.79
C LYS A 122 3.06 1.41 20.11
N SER A 123 1.84 1.33 20.67
CA SER A 123 1.42 2.16 21.81
C SER A 123 0.96 1.36 23.01
N VAL A 124 0.48 0.13 22.80
CA VAL A 124 -0.15 -0.69 23.83
C VAL A 124 0.26 -2.16 23.73
N LEU A 125 0.17 -2.85 24.86
CA LEU A 125 0.29 -4.30 24.97
C LEU A 125 -1.05 -4.90 25.43
N LYS A 126 -1.28 -6.14 25.07
CA LYS A 126 -2.34 -6.97 25.63
C LYS A 126 -1.83 -7.61 26.93
N TYR A 127 -2.58 -7.52 28.01
CA TYR A 127 -2.30 -8.25 29.23
C TYR A 127 -3.45 -9.18 29.62
N SER A 128 -3.14 -10.26 30.30
CA SER A 128 -4.13 -11.17 30.89
C SER A 128 -4.09 -11.16 32.40
N LYS A 129 -5.26 -11.31 33.01
CA LYS A 129 -5.42 -11.55 34.42
C LYS A 129 -6.73 -12.33 34.69
N ASP A 130 -6.62 -13.41 35.46
CA ASP A 130 -7.75 -14.26 35.81
C ASP A 130 -8.52 -14.78 34.57
N GLY A 131 -7.80 -15.13 33.51
CA GLY A 131 -8.34 -15.66 32.24
C GLY A 131 -9.04 -14.64 31.36
N LYS A 132 -8.99 -13.35 31.69
CA LYS A 132 -9.52 -12.25 30.85
C LYS A 132 -8.40 -11.31 30.39
N TYR A 133 -8.66 -10.63 29.30
CA TYR A 133 -7.71 -9.72 28.66
C TYR A 133 -8.08 -8.25 28.81
N GLY A 134 -7.07 -7.41 28.89
CA GLY A 134 -7.15 -5.96 28.82
C GLY A 134 -5.98 -5.39 28.04
N ILE A 135 -5.94 -4.08 27.84
CA ILE A 135 -4.82 -3.37 27.25
C ILE A 135 -4.16 -2.43 28.27
N ILE A 136 -2.84 -2.33 28.17
CA ILE A 136 -1.96 -1.52 29.01
C ILE A 136 -1.01 -0.75 28.11
N ASN A 137 -0.71 0.50 28.42
CA ASN A 137 0.31 1.25 27.68
C ASN A 137 1.72 0.90 28.16
N PHE A 138 2.73 1.36 27.45
CA PHE A 138 4.14 1.08 27.74
C PHE A 138 4.61 1.65 29.08
N ASN A 139 3.92 2.64 29.62
CA ASN A 139 4.22 3.22 30.94
C ASN A 139 3.50 2.49 32.11
N GLY A 140 2.86 1.39 31.85
CA GLY A 140 2.19 0.59 32.88
C GLY A 140 0.80 1.09 33.28
N LYS A 141 0.25 2.09 32.58
CA LYS A 141 -1.12 2.56 32.84
C LYS A 141 -2.10 1.62 32.16
N LYS A 142 -2.98 0.99 32.96
CA LYS A 142 -4.12 0.26 32.44
C LYS A 142 -5.01 1.17 31.63
N ILE A 143 -5.32 0.79 30.40
CA ILE A 143 -6.24 1.48 29.51
C ILE A 143 -7.63 0.87 29.66
N THR A 144 -7.72 -0.47 29.65
CA THR A 144 -8.96 -1.20 29.97
C THR A 144 -8.74 -2.17 31.12
N SER A 145 -9.80 -2.48 31.86
CA SER A 145 -9.82 -3.62 32.77
C SER A 145 -9.78 -4.94 32.00
N PRO A 146 -9.35 -6.07 32.63
CA PRO A 146 -9.33 -7.38 31.99
C PRO A 146 -10.74 -7.98 31.93
N ILE A 147 -11.53 -7.54 30.96
CA ILE A 147 -12.96 -7.91 30.83
C ILE A 147 -13.28 -8.64 29.53
N TYR A 148 -12.30 -8.73 28.61
CA TYR A 148 -12.48 -9.34 27.31
C TYR A 148 -12.04 -10.80 27.31
N ASP A 149 -12.78 -11.63 26.55
CA ASP A 149 -12.44 -13.04 26.31
C ASP A 149 -11.27 -13.17 25.36
N GLU A 150 -11.13 -12.20 24.44
CA GLU A 150 -10.09 -12.14 23.42
C GLU A 150 -9.84 -10.68 23.03
N ILE A 151 -8.58 -10.35 22.73
CA ILE A 151 -8.19 -9.08 22.11
C ILE A 151 -7.20 -9.39 20.97
N ASP A 152 -7.49 -8.85 19.79
CA ASP A 152 -6.67 -9.01 18.58
C ASP A 152 -6.67 -7.69 17.77
N THR A 153 -5.87 -7.62 16.71
CA THR A 153 -5.87 -6.48 15.81
C THR A 153 -6.84 -6.68 14.65
N LEU A 154 -7.34 -5.59 14.11
CA LEU A 154 -8.11 -5.60 12.87
C LEU A 154 -7.16 -5.68 11.67
N GLN A 155 -7.61 -6.32 10.59
CA GLN A 155 -6.81 -6.43 9.37
C GLN A 155 -6.62 -5.06 8.72
N PHE A 156 -5.37 -4.70 8.40
CA PHE A 156 -4.93 -3.42 7.79
C PHE A 156 -5.33 -2.16 8.60
N LYS A 157 -5.50 -2.29 9.91
CA LYS A 157 -5.90 -1.17 10.76
C LYS A 157 -5.02 -1.09 11.99
N GLU A 158 -4.26 0.00 12.11
CA GLU A 158 -3.53 0.34 13.32
C GLU A 158 -4.39 1.20 14.26
N GLY A 159 -4.16 1.10 15.55
CA GLY A 159 -4.83 1.92 16.57
C GLY A 159 -6.24 1.48 16.95
N GLU A 160 -6.75 0.40 16.33
CA GLU A 160 -8.04 -0.20 16.69
C GLU A 160 -7.89 -1.72 16.87
N LEU A 161 -8.62 -2.24 17.84
CA LEU A 161 -8.52 -3.63 18.30
C LEU A 161 -9.89 -4.30 18.24
N LEU A 162 -9.90 -5.50 17.67
CA LEU A 162 -11.04 -6.40 17.74
C LEU A 162 -11.09 -7.01 19.15
N VAL A 163 -12.19 -6.85 19.84
CA VAL A 163 -12.40 -7.42 21.17
C VAL A 163 -13.57 -8.38 21.15
N LYS A 164 -13.45 -9.46 21.92
CA LYS A 164 -14.54 -10.40 22.15
C LYS A 164 -14.98 -10.31 23.61
N LYS A 165 -16.27 -10.16 23.85
CA LYS A 165 -16.88 -10.15 25.19
C LYS A 165 -18.20 -10.88 25.14
N ASP A 166 -18.42 -11.80 26.10
CA ASP A 166 -19.65 -12.61 26.17
C ASP A 166 -19.99 -13.27 24.80
N ASN A 167 -18.96 -13.80 24.15
CA ASN A 167 -19.02 -14.47 22.83
C ASN A 167 -19.39 -13.56 21.65
N LYS A 168 -19.40 -12.24 21.80
CA LYS A 168 -19.68 -11.26 20.75
C LYS A 168 -18.46 -10.37 20.51
N TYR A 169 -18.26 -10.02 19.24
CA TYR A 169 -17.18 -9.12 18.81
C TYR A 169 -17.60 -7.66 18.83
N GLY A 170 -16.68 -6.81 19.21
CA GLY A 170 -16.72 -5.36 19.17
C GLY A 170 -15.39 -4.79 18.75
N VAL A 171 -15.29 -3.48 18.66
CA VAL A 171 -14.05 -2.74 18.34
C VAL A 171 -13.82 -1.67 19.40
N ILE A 172 -12.60 -1.63 19.94
CA ILE A 172 -12.11 -0.54 20.77
C ILE A 172 -10.89 0.11 20.12
N ASN A 173 -10.59 1.35 20.44
CA ASN A 173 -9.32 1.95 20.05
C ASN A 173 -8.24 1.76 21.14
N ILE A 174 -6.99 2.15 20.83
CA ILE A 174 -5.85 2.08 21.75
C ILE A 174 -5.97 2.98 22.99
N LYS A 175 -6.98 3.85 23.07
CA LYS A 175 -7.35 4.61 24.27
C LYS A 175 -8.46 3.93 25.09
N GLY A 176 -8.92 2.75 24.64
CA GLY A 176 -9.97 1.97 25.29
C GLY A 176 -11.40 2.47 25.06
N ALA A 177 -11.59 3.41 24.13
CA ALA A 177 -12.92 3.84 23.76
C ALA A 177 -13.59 2.80 22.85
N GLU A 178 -14.84 2.48 23.15
CA GLU A 178 -15.68 1.62 22.33
C GLU A 178 -16.06 2.35 21.03
N ILE A 179 -15.67 1.80 19.88
CA ILE A 179 -16.06 2.25 18.56
C ILE A 179 -17.27 1.46 18.08
N VAL A 180 -17.19 0.13 18.19
CA VAL A 180 -18.29 -0.79 17.87
C VAL A 180 -18.57 -1.64 19.10
N LYS A 181 -19.83 -1.67 19.51
CA LYS A 181 -20.27 -2.49 20.67
C LYS A 181 -20.06 -3.98 20.40
N ALA A 182 -19.72 -4.72 21.45
CA ALA A 182 -19.57 -6.18 21.38
C ALA A 182 -20.93 -6.89 21.25
N ASN A 183 -21.57 -6.77 20.10
CA ASN A 183 -22.90 -7.31 19.81
C ASN A 183 -22.95 -8.24 18.59
N TYR A 184 -21.84 -8.39 17.85
CA TYR A 184 -21.80 -9.04 16.56
C TYR A 184 -21.07 -10.39 16.60
N ASP A 185 -21.44 -11.30 15.70
CA ASP A 185 -20.77 -12.59 15.55
C ASP A 185 -19.50 -12.48 14.70
N LYS A 186 -19.42 -11.46 13.85
CA LYS A 186 -18.24 -11.14 13.05
C LYS A 186 -18.18 -9.64 12.77
N ILE A 187 -16.96 -9.11 12.72
CA ILE A 187 -16.65 -7.74 12.32
C ILE A 187 -15.45 -7.77 11.38
N GLU A 188 -15.59 -7.11 10.25
CA GLU A 188 -14.52 -6.90 9.26
C GLU A 188 -14.35 -5.40 9.04
N ALA A 189 -13.10 -4.94 9.04
CA ALA A 189 -12.80 -3.55 8.68
C ALA A 189 -13.07 -3.35 7.18
N ASP A 190 -13.89 -2.36 6.86
CA ASP A 190 -14.06 -1.88 5.49
C ASP A 190 -12.95 -0.86 5.18
N LYS A 191 -12.25 -1.06 4.09
CA LYS A 191 -11.05 -0.30 3.75
C LYS A 191 -10.98 -0.02 2.27
N TYR A 192 -10.29 1.06 1.93
CA TYR A 192 -9.82 1.31 0.58
C TYR A 192 -8.31 1.59 0.58
N TYR A 193 -7.69 1.43 -0.56
CA TYR A 193 -6.28 1.75 -0.77
C TYR A 193 -6.14 3.15 -1.36
N ASP A 194 -5.34 3.98 -0.74
CA ASP A 194 -4.97 5.31 -1.20
C ASP A 194 -3.48 5.29 -1.56
N GLU A 195 -3.13 5.64 -2.77
CA GLU A 195 -1.76 5.54 -3.30
C GLU A 195 -0.73 6.34 -2.48
N ASN A 196 -1.16 7.47 -1.88
CA ASN A 196 -0.26 8.34 -1.10
C ASN A 196 -0.16 7.95 0.38
N THR A 197 -1.18 7.31 0.93
CA THR A 197 -1.28 7.09 2.38
C THR A 197 -1.56 5.64 2.78
N GLY A 198 -1.62 4.72 1.81
CA GLY A 198 -1.91 3.31 2.04
C GLY A 198 -3.38 3.03 2.40
N TYR A 199 -3.64 1.91 3.09
CA TYR A 199 -4.99 1.52 3.45
C TYR A 199 -5.66 2.48 4.45
N LYS A 200 -6.86 2.93 4.12
CA LYS A 200 -7.72 3.76 4.99
C LYS A 200 -8.97 2.99 5.41
N ASN A 201 -9.36 3.12 6.66
CA ASN A 201 -10.60 2.57 7.18
C ASN A 201 -11.79 3.48 6.83
N CYS A 202 -12.85 2.88 6.28
CA CYS A 202 -14.10 3.56 5.95
C CYS A 202 -15.23 3.22 6.94
N GLY A 203 -15.09 2.12 7.65
CA GLY A 203 -16.10 1.61 8.57
C GLY A 203 -15.92 0.11 8.83
N TYR A 204 -17.03 -0.54 9.15
CA TYR A 204 -17.04 -1.94 9.52
C TYR A 204 -18.26 -2.64 8.92
N ILE A 205 -18.02 -3.75 8.26
CA ILE A 205 -19.05 -4.70 7.89
C ILE A 205 -19.25 -5.61 9.12
N VAL A 206 -20.45 -5.63 9.65
CA VAL A 206 -20.80 -6.41 10.84
C VAL A 206 -21.84 -7.46 10.49
N SER A 207 -21.80 -8.61 11.17
CA SER A 207 -22.83 -9.63 10.95
C SER A 207 -23.29 -10.31 12.24
N ILE A 208 -24.52 -10.80 12.19
CA ILE A 208 -25.10 -11.69 13.18
C ILE A 208 -25.54 -12.99 12.50
N THR A 209 -25.51 -14.07 13.26
CA THR A 209 -26.01 -15.38 12.82
C THR A 209 -27.48 -15.50 13.22
N THR A 210 -28.32 -15.92 12.28
CA THR A 210 -29.71 -16.22 12.49
C THR A 210 -30.01 -17.66 12.05
N ASP A 211 -31.22 -18.17 12.33
CA ASP A 211 -31.64 -19.50 11.82
C ASP A 211 -31.63 -19.59 10.28
N GLU A 212 -31.72 -18.46 9.59
CA GLU A 212 -31.71 -18.36 8.13
C GLU A 212 -30.31 -18.04 7.56
N GLY A 213 -29.25 -18.03 8.38
CA GLY A 213 -27.89 -17.70 8.03
C GLY A 213 -27.43 -16.32 8.48
N TYR A 214 -26.34 -15.83 7.89
CA TYR A 214 -25.79 -14.53 8.26
C TYR A 214 -26.68 -13.36 7.81
N ARG A 215 -26.73 -12.33 8.67
CA ARG A 215 -27.30 -11.02 8.34
C ARG A 215 -26.23 -9.96 8.54
N TYR A 216 -26.02 -9.17 7.51
CA TYR A 216 -24.99 -8.14 7.43
C TYR A 216 -25.56 -6.75 7.68
N GLY A 217 -24.75 -5.90 8.27
CA GLY A 217 -24.98 -4.47 8.47
C GLY A 217 -23.71 -3.68 8.29
N TYR A 218 -23.81 -2.37 8.39
CA TYR A 218 -22.68 -1.48 8.20
C TYR A 218 -22.62 -0.39 9.26
N ILE A 219 -21.46 -0.22 9.86
CA ILE A 219 -21.12 0.83 10.84
C ILE A 219 -20.02 1.70 10.23
N ASN A 220 -20.15 3.03 10.27
CA ASN A 220 -19.13 3.93 9.77
C ASN A 220 -17.89 3.98 10.72
N LYS A 221 -16.81 4.64 10.27
CA LYS A 221 -15.56 4.77 11.04
C LYS A 221 -15.72 5.40 12.44
N ASP A 222 -16.80 6.19 12.66
CA ASP A 222 -17.07 6.85 13.93
C ASP A 222 -17.93 6.00 14.88
N GLY A 223 -18.29 4.78 14.47
CA GLY A 223 -19.10 3.85 15.23
C GLY A 223 -20.62 4.08 15.11
N LYS A 224 -21.06 4.87 14.11
CA LYS A 224 -22.49 5.08 13.84
C LYS A 224 -23.00 3.97 12.92
N GLU A 225 -24.07 3.28 13.35
CA GLU A 225 -24.79 2.33 12.51
C GLU A 225 -25.46 3.07 11.34
N LEU A 226 -25.07 2.73 10.12
CA LEU A 226 -25.66 3.23 8.88
C LEU A 226 -26.69 2.26 8.30
N LEU A 227 -26.40 0.96 8.37
CA LEU A 227 -27.32 -0.12 7.97
C LEU A 227 -27.36 -1.18 9.07
N LYS A 228 -28.58 -1.56 9.46
CA LYS A 228 -28.82 -2.63 10.42
C LYS A 228 -28.45 -3.98 9.84
N THR A 229 -28.29 -4.98 10.69
CA THR A 229 -27.99 -6.37 10.29
C THR A 229 -29.24 -7.09 9.70
N ASP A 230 -29.77 -6.53 8.61
CA ASP A 230 -31.00 -7.01 7.95
C ASP A 230 -30.74 -7.60 6.55
N TYR A 231 -29.49 -7.54 6.06
CA TYR A 231 -29.15 -7.90 4.69
C TYR A 231 -28.53 -9.29 4.57
N ASN A 232 -28.89 -10.01 3.50
CA ASN A 232 -28.33 -11.34 3.20
C ASN A 232 -26.91 -11.26 2.62
N ASP A 233 -26.57 -10.13 2.00
CA ASP A 233 -25.28 -9.82 1.42
C ASP A 233 -25.03 -8.32 1.47
N LEU A 234 -23.78 -7.92 1.66
CA LEU A 234 -23.38 -6.52 1.72
C LEU A 234 -21.92 -6.39 1.36
N TYR A 235 -21.61 -5.52 0.41
CA TYR A 235 -20.25 -5.16 0.06
C TYR A 235 -20.16 -3.70 -0.41
N ARG A 236 -19.01 -3.10 -0.18
CA ARG A 236 -18.70 -1.74 -0.62
C ARG A 236 -18.30 -1.73 -2.09
N ILE A 237 -18.73 -0.70 -2.80
CA ILE A 237 -18.21 -0.29 -4.10
C ILE A 237 -17.57 1.10 -3.96
N LEU A 238 -16.78 1.55 -4.92
CA LEU A 238 -15.94 2.74 -4.86
C LEU A 238 -14.81 2.61 -3.84
N GLU A 239 -13.67 2.19 -4.32
CA GLU A 239 -12.42 2.15 -3.55
C GLU A 239 -11.79 3.54 -3.35
N THR A 240 -12.35 4.58 -3.98
CA THR A 240 -11.83 5.93 -3.94
C THR A 240 -12.14 6.67 -2.64
N SER A 241 -11.36 7.68 -2.36
CA SER A 241 -11.23 8.54 -1.18
C SER A 241 -12.50 9.20 -0.62
N SER A 242 -13.68 8.77 -1.03
CA SER A 242 -14.95 9.28 -0.52
C SER A 242 -15.18 8.84 0.92
N GLU A 243 -15.43 9.77 1.83
CA GLU A 243 -15.94 9.47 3.17
C GLU A 243 -17.32 8.80 3.13
N ASP A 244 -18.02 8.88 1.98
CA ASP A 244 -19.29 8.24 1.76
C ASP A 244 -19.14 6.74 1.50
N ALA A 245 -19.91 5.92 2.18
CA ALA A 245 -20.00 4.49 1.95
C ALA A 245 -21.06 4.21 0.87
N TYR A 246 -20.63 3.73 -0.30
CA TYR A 246 -21.53 3.18 -1.31
C TYR A 246 -21.57 1.66 -1.16
N LEU A 247 -22.75 1.13 -0.82
CA LEU A 247 -22.95 -0.25 -0.42
C LEU A 247 -23.98 -0.93 -1.30
N ILE A 248 -23.60 -1.99 -1.99
CA ILE A 248 -24.55 -2.89 -2.63
C ILE A 248 -25.02 -3.89 -1.57
N CYS A 249 -26.30 -3.94 -1.33
CA CYS A 249 -26.90 -4.78 -0.29
C CYS A 249 -28.03 -5.64 -0.85
N ALA A 250 -28.05 -6.91 -0.48
CA ALA A 250 -29.13 -7.82 -0.83
C ALA A 250 -30.13 -7.99 0.32
N GLN A 251 -31.42 -7.86 0.02
CA GLN A 251 -32.50 -8.18 0.92
C GLN A 251 -33.51 -9.09 0.19
N ASN A 252 -33.86 -10.22 0.78
CA ASN A 252 -34.72 -11.24 0.15
C ASN A 252 -34.25 -11.66 -1.26
N GLY A 253 -32.94 -11.79 -1.46
CA GLY A 253 -32.33 -12.17 -2.73
C GLY A 253 -32.39 -11.10 -3.81
N LYS A 254 -32.70 -9.85 -3.46
CA LYS A 254 -32.70 -8.70 -4.37
C LYS A 254 -31.71 -7.66 -3.91
N TYR A 255 -30.91 -7.18 -4.85
CA TYR A 255 -29.88 -6.16 -4.65
C TYR A 255 -30.39 -4.75 -4.85
N GLY A 256 -29.91 -3.85 -4.02
CA GLY A 256 -30.09 -2.41 -4.11
C GLY A 256 -28.79 -1.69 -3.79
N LEU A 257 -28.73 -0.38 -4.03
CA LEU A 257 -27.57 0.47 -3.73
C LEU A 257 -27.93 1.49 -2.66
N TYR A 258 -27.05 1.63 -1.69
CA TYR A 258 -27.15 2.61 -0.62
C TYR A 258 -25.93 3.54 -0.64
N LYS A 259 -26.17 4.82 -0.47
CA LYS A 259 -25.16 5.81 -0.12
C LYS A 259 -25.30 6.14 1.36
N ASN A 260 -24.35 5.69 2.18
CA ASN A 260 -24.49 5.70 3.65
C ASN A 260 -25.77 4.96 4.09
N SER A 261 -26.73 5.68 4.68
CA SER A 261 -28.03 5.12 5.08
C SER A 261 -29.15 5.43 4.07
N LYS A 262 -28.87 6.21 3.02
CA LYS A 262 -29.85 6.57 2.00
C LYS A 262 -29.88 5.54 0.90
N LYS A 263 -31.05 5.01 0.61
CA LYS A 263 -31.28 4.10 -0.50
C LYS A 263 -31.30 4.91 -1.81
N GLU A 264 -30.39 4.61 -2.72
CA GLU A 264 -30.30 5.24 -4.05
C GLU A 264 -30.96 4.34 -5.12
N ILE A 265 -30.78 3.00 -5.00
CA ILE A 265 -31.41 2.02 -5.88
C ILE A 265 -32.17 1.01 -5.01
N ASP A 266 -33.45 0.78 -5.33
CA ASP A 266 -34.29 -0.16 -4.58
C ASP A 266 -33.82 -1.61 -4.71
N ASN A 267 -34.10 -2.44 -3.67
CA ASN A 267 -33.80 -3.86 -3.68
C ASN A 267 -34.77 -4.65 -4.58
N GLU A 268 -34.64 -4.47 -5.88
CA GLU A 268 -35.49 -5.14 -6.87
C GLU A 268 -34.74 -5.92 -7.95
N TYR A 269 -33.41 -5.82 -7.97
CA TYR A 269 -32.54 -6.38 -9.00
C TYR A 269 -31.96 -7.74 -8.57
N GLN A 270 -31.79 -8.68 -9.52
CA GLN A 270 -31.11 -9.95 -9.27
C GLN A 270 -29.61 -9.79 -9.14
N SER A 271 -29.04 -8.77 -9.78
CA SER A 271 -27.64 -8.37 -9.59
C SER A 271 -27.45 -6.89 -9.92
N LEU A 272 -26.49 -6.31 -9.26
CA LEU A 272 -25.95 -4.99 -9.57
C LEU A 272 -24.43 -5.15 -9.71
N ARG A 273 -23.87 -4.67 -10.82
CA ARG A 273 -22.42 -4.66 -11.08
C ARG A 273 -21.98 -3.22 -11.33
N TYR A 274 -21.14 -2.73 -10.46
CA TYR A 274 -20.56 -1.41 -10.57
C TYR A 274 -19.46 -1.39 -11.63
N ASP A 275 -19.49 -0.39 -12.50
CA ASP A 275 -18.41 -0.05 -13.41
C ASP A 275 -17.71 1.20 -12.88
N GLU A 276 -16.51 1.01 -12.35
CA GLU A 276 -15.74 2.03 -11.66
C GLU A 276 -15.30 3.15 -12.60
N PHE A 277 -14.88 2.80 -13.82
CA PHE A 277 -14.37 3.76 -14.80
C PHE A 277 -15.41 4.80 -15.20
N ASN A 278 -16.67 4.39 -15.37
CA ASN A 278 -17.75 5.26 -15.83
C ASN A 278 -18.72 5.69 -14.72
N ASN A 279 -18.54 5.17 -13.50
CA ASN A 279 -19.38 5.43 -12.34
C ASN A 279 -20.88 5.13 -12.61
N ILE A 280 -21.16 3.95 -13.19
CA ILE A 280 -22.49 3.46 -13.53
C ILE A 280 -22.72 2.04 -13.03
N ILE A 281 -23.99 1.63 -13.00
CA ILE A 281 -24.41 0.30 -12.53
C ILE A 281 -25.04 -0.49 -13.67
N VAL A 282 -24.46 -1.64 -14.01
CA VAL A 282 -25.12 -2.66 -14.84
C VAL A 282 -26.02 -3.48 -13.94
N ALA A 283 -27.32 -3.47 -14.20
CA ALA A 283 -28.33 -4.12 -13.38
C ALA A 283 -29.05 -5.22 -14.16
N LEU A 284 -29.38 -6.32 -13.48
CA LEU A 284 -30.24 -7.40 -14.01
C LEU A 284 -31.61 -7.31 -13.34
N LYS A 285 -32.65 -7.11 -14.15
CA LYS A 285 -34.05 -7.12 -13.69
C LYS A 285 -34.84 -8.18 -14.48
N GLY A 286 -35.33 -9.20 -13.77
CA GLY A 286 -35.90 -10.36 -14.43
C GLY A 286 -34.82 -11.18 -15.15
N LYS A 287 -34.87 -11.20 -16.49
CA LYS A 287 -33.87 -11.85 -17.34
C LYS A 287 -33.14 -10.85 -18.25
N GLN A 288 -33.33 -9.55 -18.02
CA GLN A 288 -32.84 -8.50 -18.91
C GLN A 288 -31.93 -7.54 -18.18
N TYR A 289 -30.86 -7.18 -18.84
CA TYR A 289 -29.91 -6.20 -18.38
C TYR A 289 -30.29 -4.80 -18.83
N GLY A 290 -29.99 -3.83 -17.97
CA GLY A 290 -30.05 -2.41 -18.23
C GLY A 290 -28.91 -1.70 -17.51
N VAL A 291 -28.77 -0.40 -17.69
CA VAL A 291 -27.75 0.41 -17.00
C VAL A 291 -28.44 1.56 -16.27
N LEU A 292 -27.95 1.80 -15.06
CA LEU A 292 -28.43 2.85 -14.16
C LEU A 292 -27.27 3.80 -13.81
N THR A 293 -27.59 5.04 -13.49
CA THR A 293 -26.66 5.91 -12.75
C THR A 293 -26.57 5.45 -11.28
N MET A 294 -25.66 6.00 -10.52
CA MET A 294 -25.52 5.75 -9.07
C MET A 294 -26.77 6.18 -8.27
N GLU A 295 -27.56 7.12 -8.79
CA GLU A 295 -28.83 7.58 -8.20
C GLU A 295 -30.04 6.77 -8.68
N GLY A 296 -29.81 5.67 -9.41
CA GLY A 296 -30.86 4.78 -9.89
C GLY A 296 -31.62 5.25 -11.15
N LYS A 297 -31.17 6.32 -11.82
CA LYS A 297 -31.75 6.74 -13.09
C LYS A 297 -31.36 5.79 -14.21
N GLN A 298 -32.36 5.23 -14.91
CA GLN A 298 -32.12 4.36 -16.06
C GLN A 298 -31.53 5.16 -17.24
N ILE A 299 -30.37 4.72 -17.74
CA ILE A 299 -29.68 5.26 -18.93
C ILE A 299 -29.72 4.29 -20.11
N VAL A 300 -29.68 2.97 -19.86
CA VAL A 300 -29.94 1.95 -20.90
C VAL A 300 -31.12 1.09 -20.45
N PRO A 301 -32.16 0.89 -21.31
CA PRO A 301 -33.37 0.19 -20.93
C PRO A 301 -33.17 -1.30 -20.68
N PHE A 302 -33.98 -1.89 -19.76
CA PHE A 302 -33.97 -3.31 -19.42
C PHE A 302 -34.66 -4.14 -20.53
N LYS A 303 -33.92 -4.46 -21.58
CA LYS A 303 -34.37 -5.27 -22.70
C LYS A 303 -33.28 -6.05 -23.40
N TYR A 304 -32.06 -6.01 -22.87
CA TYR A 304 -30.89 -6.65 -23.42
C TYR A 304 -30.55 -7.94 -22.68
N ASN A 305 -30.01 -8.91 -23.40
CA ASN A 305 -29.59 -10.19 -22.84
C ASN A 305 -28.17 -10.11 -22.26
N GLN A 306 -27.39 -9.14 -22.73
CA GLN A 306 -26.02 -8.91 -22.27
C GLN A 306 -25.68 -7.43 -22.37
N ILE A 307 -24.89 -6.93 -21.41
CA ILE A 307 -24.29 -5.61 -21.44
C ILE A 307 -22.81 -5.75 -21.08
N ASP A 308 -21.96 -5.29 -21.99
CA ASP A 308 -20.52 -5.16 -21.81
C ASP A 308 -20.15 -3.68 -21.88
N ILE A 309 -19.15 -3.28 -21.09
CA ILE A 309 -18.63 -1.90 -21.06
C ILE A 309 -17.16 -1.96 -21.40
N THR A 310 -16.76 -1.12 -22.35
CA THR A 310 -15.35 -0.98 -22.74
C THR A 310 -15.04 0.49 -22.98
N GLY A 311 -14.14 1.06 -22.18
CA GLY A 311 -13.92 2.50 -22.15
C GLY A 311 -15.21 3.27 -21.81
N GLU A 312 -15.55 4.27 -22.58
CA GLU A 312 -16.78 5.07 -22.42
C GLU A 312 -18.00 4.50 -23.17
N ASN A 313 -17.90 3.28 -23.74
CA ASN A 313 -18.96 2.70 -24.55
C ASN A 313 -19.66 1.53 -23.86
N ILE A 314 -20.98 1.53 -23.94
CA ILE A 314 -21.86 0.47 -23.42
C ILE A 314 -22.37 -0.34 -24.61
N TYR A 315 -21.98 -1.60 -24.70
CA TYR A 315 -22.39 -2.55 -25.75
C TYR A 315 -23.55 -3.39 -25.23
N ALA A 316 -24.73 -3.20 -25.79
CA ALA A 316 -25.94 -3.87 -25.37
C ALA A 316 -26.44 -4.82 -26.44
N THR A 317 -26.42 -6.15 -26.16
CA THR A 317 -26.81 -7.21 -27.07
C THR A 317 -28.26 -7.64 -26.81
N ASP A 318 -29.11 -7.58 -27.81
CA ASP A 318 -30.49 -8.01 -27.71
C ASP A 318 -30.66 -9.54 -27.88
N SER A 319 -31.89 -10.03 -27.77
CA SER A 319 -32.22 -11.48 -27.89
C SER A 319 -31.89 -12.08 -29.26
N ASN A 320 -31.72 -11.26 -30.29
CA ASN A 320 -31.38 -11.71 -31.66
C ASN A 320 -29.87 -11.62 -31.93
N GLY A 321 -29.06 -11.28 -30.92
CA GLY A 321 -27.62 -11.09 -31.06
C GLY A 321 -27.22 -9.76 -31.67
N LYS A 322 -28.17 -8.83 -31.89
CA LYS A 322 -27.86 -7.50 -32.41
C LYS A 322 -27.30 -6.63 -31.30
N VAL A 323 -26.15 -6.01 -31.56
CA VAL A 323 -25.48 -5.11 -30.63
C VAL A 323 -25.86 -3.67 -30.94
N LYS A 324 -26.20 -2.90 -29.90
CA LYS A 324 -26.31 -1.45 -29.91
C LYS A 324 -25.25 -0.86 -29.00
N VAL A 325 -24.71 0.28 -29.42
CA VAL A 325 -23.67 0.97 -28.64
C VAL A 325 -24.26 2.28 -28.11
N PHE A 326 -24.08 2.47 -26.81
CA PHE A 326 -24.50 3.69 -26.12
C PHE A 326 -23.28 4.38 -25.50
N ASP A 327 -23.32 5.70 -25.37
CA ASP A 327 -22.42 6.44 -24.50
C ASP A 327 -22.84 6.26 -23.02
N THR A 328 -22.03 6.75 -22.10
CA THR A 328 -22.29 6.68 -20.65
C THR A 328 -23.47 7.54 -20.18
N ASN A 329 -24.03 8.39 -21.04
CA ASN A 329 -25.28 9.13 -20.81
C ASN A 329 -26.51 8.37 -21.34
N GLY A 330 -26.31 7.21 -21.97
CA GLY A 330 -27.35 6.38 -22.55
C GLY A 330 -27.82 6.82 -23.92
N LYS A 331 -27.07 7.69 -24.60
CA LYS A 331 -27.36 8.08 -25.99
C LYS A 331 -26.81 7.02 -26.94
N GLU A 332 -27.68 6.47 -27.81
CA GLU A 332 -27.27 5.51 -28.84
C GLU A 332 -26.30 6.21 -29.82
N THR A 333 -25.16 5.59 -30.05
CA THR A 333 -24.09 6.09 -30.92
C THR A 333 -24.08 5.34 -32.24
N SER A 334 -23.48 5.93 -33.26
CA SER A 334 -23.26 5.27 -34.56
C SER A 334 -21.95 4.48 -34.62
N LEU A 335 -21.28 4.26 -33.47
CA LEU A 335 -20.03 3.53 -33.41
C LEU A 335 -20.28 2.04 -33.71
N ASP A 336 -19.39 1.48 -34.51
CA ASP A 336 -19.31 0.03 -34.71
C ASP A 336 -18.78 -0.62 -33.43
N TYR A 337 -19.30 -1.80 -33.09
CA TYR A 337 -18.84 -2.57 -31.91
C TYR A 337 -17.34 -2.97 -31.96
N ASN A 338 -16.70 -2.82 -33.13
CA ASN A 338 -15.26 -3.04 -33.32
C ASN A 338 -14.39 -1.82 -33.00
N THR A 339 -14.97 -0.74 -32.45
CA THR A 339 -14.26 0.52 -32.18
C THR A 339 -14.35 0.88 -30.69
N VAL A 340 -13.20 1.00 -30.04
CA VAL A 340 -13.08 1.38 -28.62
C VAL A 340 -12.33 2.69 -28.50
N PHE A 341 -12.81 3.60 -27.64
CA PHE A 341 -12.10 4.80 -27.25
C PHE A 341 -11.65 4.67 -25.80
N THR A 342 -10.35 4.83 -25.56
CA THR A 342 -9.78 4.92 -24.22
C THR A 342 -9.40 6.36 -23.95
N LYS A 343 -9.97 6.97 -22.91
CA LYS A 343 -9.61 8.32 -22.47
C LYS A 343 -8.24 8.28 -21.79
N VAL A 344 -7.41 9.27 -22.10
CA VAL A 344 -6.16 9.50 -21.38
C VAL A 344 -6.47 10.44 -20.20
N GLU A 345 -6.28 9.96 -18.99
CA GLU A 345 -6.58 10.69 -17.77
C GLU A 345 -5.91 12.07 -17.72
N ASN A 346 -6.61 13.06 -17.15
CA ASN A 346 -6.15 14.43 -17.00
C ASN A 346 -5.74 15.15 -18.30
N THR A 347 -6.19 14.64 -19.45
CA THR A 347 -5.91 15.25 -20.77
C THR A 347 -7.18 15.38 -21.61
N SER A 348 -7.05 16.05 -22.75
CA SER A 348 -8.11 16.10 -23.79
C SER A 348 -7.98 15.00 -24.84
N TYR A 349 -7.03 14.08 -24.64
CA TYR A 349 -6.76 13.00 -25.60
C TYR A 349 -7.59 11.76 -25.33
N LYS A 350 -7.91 11.05 -26.45
CA LYS A 350 -8.45 9.70 -26.47
C LYS A 350 -7.67 8.87 -27.47
N ILE A 351 -7.41 7.62 -27.13
CA ILE A 351 -6.84 6.64 -28.06
C ILE A 351 -7.99 5.79 -28.58
N ASN A 352 -8.16 5.78 -29.88
CA ASN A 352 -9.12 4.92 -30.56
C ASN A 352 -8.43 3.62 -30.98
N ILE A 353 -9.07 2.51 -30.68
CA ILE A 353 -8.66 1.17 -31.11
C ILE A 353 -9.79 0.63 -32.00
N SER A 354 -9.51 0.32 -33.24
CA SER A 354 -10.47 -0.27 -34.17
C SER A 354 -9.94 -1.54 -34.81
N VAL A 355 -10.81 -2.52 -35.00
CA VAL A 355 -10.46 -3.79 -35.68
C VAL A 355 -11.17 -3.79 -37.04
N ARG A 356 -10.36 -3.82 -38.10
CA ARG A 356 -10.84 -3.93 -39.49
C ARG A 356 -10.01 -4.99 -40.21
N ASP A 357 -10.66 -5.88 -40.95
CA ASP A 357 -10.01 -6.94 -41.71
C ASP A 357 -8.97 -7.74 -40.89
N ASN A 358 -9.33 -8.08 -39.63
CA ASN A 358 -8.47 -8.75 -38.66
C ASN A 358 -7.18 -7.98 -38.30
N LYS A 359 -7.12 -6.69 -38.58
CA LYS A 359 -6.02 -5.80 -38.16
C LYS A 359 -6.51 -4.84 -37.09
N VAL A 360 -5.69 -4.69 -36.05
CA VAL A 360 -5.91 -3.70 -35.00
C VAL A 360 -5.23 -2.39 -35.42
N ASN A 361 -6.00 -1.31 -35.45
CA ASN A 361 -5.52 0.03 -35.81
C ASN A 361 -5.78 0.99 -34.67
N TYR A 362 -4.76 1.73 -34.30
CA TYR A 362 -4.79 2.77 -33.29
C TYR A 362 -4.83 4.17 -33.92
N SER A 363 -5.54 5.09 -33.29
CA SER A 363 -5.61 6.50 -33.72
C SER A 363 -5.69 7.42 -32.50
N ILE A 364 -5.11 8.60 -32.62
CA ILE A 364 -5.17 9.66 -31.60
C ILE A 364 -6.36 10.58 -31.91
N TYR A 365 -7.13 10.92 -30.89
CA TYR A 365 -8.17 11.95 -30.92
C TYR A 365 -7.91 13.00 -29.84
N LYS A 366 -8.14 14.26 -30.16
CA LYS A 366 -8.11 15.38 -29.23
C LYS A 366 -9.40 16.16 -29.35
N ASN A 367 -10.10 16.40 -28.25
CA ASN A 367 -11.41 17.09 -28.27
C ASN A 367 -12.43 16.47 -29.26
N ASN A 368 -12.43 15.14 -29.40
CA ASN A 368 -13.23 14.36 -30.36
C ASN A 368 -12.85 14.53 -31.85
N GLU A 369 -11.76 15.18 -32.14
CA GLU A 369 -11.21 15.31 -33.48
C GLU A 369 -10.10 14.31 -33.70
N LYS A 370 -10.15 13.54 -34.80
CA LYS A 370 -9.08 12.61 -35.16
C LYS A 370 -7.82 13.37 -35.56
N LYS A 371 -6.68 13.06 -34.96
CA LYS A 371 -5.39 13.72 -35.22
C LYS A 371 -4.48 12.90 -36.14
N THR A 372 -4.54 11.56 -36.06
CA THR A 372 -3.70 10.69 -36.87
C THR A 372 -4.33 10.38 -38.23
N ASN A 373 -3.52 10.42 -39.30
CA ASN A 373 -3.88 10.01 -40.67
C ASN A 373 -3.28 8.65 -41.03
N LYS A 374 -2.13 8.29 -40.42
CA LYS A 374 -1.46 7.01 -40.64
C LYS A 374 -2.11 5.92 -39.78
N GLU A 375 -1.88 4.67 -40.18
CA GLU A 375 -2.28 3.50 -39.43
C GLU A 375 -1.13 3.07 -38.51
N TYR A 376 -1.44 2.85 -37.24
CA TYR A 376 -0.50 2.36 -36.24
C TYR A 376 -1.02 1.07 -35.63
N ASN A 377 -0.15 0.10 -35.42
CA ASN A 377 -0.49 -1.17 -34.77
C ASN A 377 -0.60 -1.03 -33.24
N TYR A 378 -0.04 0.04 -32.70
CA TYR A 378 -0.06 0.38 -31.28
C TYR A 378 0.15 1.88 -31.09
N ILE A 379 -0.58 2.47 -30.14
CA ILE A 379 -0.35 3.84 -29.64
C ILE A 379 -0.58 3.84 -28.14
N GLU A 380 0.31 4.50 -27.40
CA GLU A 380 0.22 4.75 -25.97
C GLU A 380 0.63 6.20 -25.67
N TYR A 381 -0.06 6.85 -24.76
CA TYR A 381 0.29 8.20 -24.33
C TYR A 381 1.54 8.19 -23.44
N LEU A 382 2.49 9.07 -23.73
CA LEU A 382 3.70 9.27 -22.93
C LEU A 382 3.60 10.52 -22.06
N TYR A 383 3.79 11.70 -22.64
CA TYR A 383 3.82 13.00 -21.97
C TYR A 383 3.22 14.07 -22.88
N ASP A 384 2.62 15.10 -22.32
CA ASP A 384 2.18 16.31 -23.02
C ASP A 384 1.40 16.02 -24.32
N ASN A 385 2.05 16.10 -25.48
CA ASN A 385 1.51 15.74 -26.79
C ASN A 385 2.28 14.61 -27.47
N TYR A 386 3.08 13.82 -26.72
CA TYR A 386 3.91 12.74 -27.24
C TYR A 386 3.29 11.37 -27.00
N PHE A 387 3.38 10.53 -28.02
CA PHE A 387 2.81 9.18 -28.02
C PHE A 387 3.84 8.15 -28.48
N LEU A 388 3.98 7.08 -27.73
CA LEU A 388 4.64 5.87 -28.19
C LEU A 388 3.78 5.24 -29.29
N ALA A 389 4.37 4.92 -30.41
CA ALA A 389 3.67 4.30 -31.52
C ALA A 389 4.47 3.12 -32.10
N SER A 390 3.75 2.15 -32.67
CA SER A 390 4.36 1.04 -33.43
C SER A 390 4.00 1.17 -34.90
N ASN A 391 5.01 1.10 -35.77
CA ASN A 391 4.82 1.04 -37.20
C ASN A 391 4.41 -0.37 -37.68
N ASN A 392 4.11 -0.51 -38.98
CA ASN A 392 3.71 -1.78 -39.58
C ASN A 392 4.75 -2.91 -39.50
N ASN A 393 6.01 -2.59 -39.22
CA ASN A 393 7.09 -3.55 -39.02
C ASN A 393 7.27 -3.95 -37.55
N GLY A 394 6.38 -3.49 -36.66
CA GLY A 394 6.44 -3.76 -35.22
C GLY A 394 7.56 -3.00 -34.49
N LYS A 395 8.19 -2.01 -35.13
CA LYS A 395 9.19 -1.18 -34.48
C LYS A 395 8.54 0.00 -33.79
N LEU A 396 9.02 0.28 -32.58
CA LEU A 396 8.56 1.38 -31.73
C LEU A 396 9.31 2.68 -32.05
N GLY A 397 8.60 3.77 -31.97
CA GLY A 397 9.07 5.14 -32.07
C GLY A 397 8.16 6.07 -31.26
N VAL A 398 8.45 7.34 -31.23
CA VAL A 398 7.62 8.37 -30.61
C VAL A 398 7.20 9.40 -31.64
N ILE A 399 5.92 9.73 -31.62
CA ILE A 399 5.31 10.78 -32.47
C ILE A 399 4.64 11.83 -31.58
N ASP A 400 4.44 13.01 -32.14
CA ASP A 400 3.52 13.98 -31.55
C ASP A 400 2.09 13.87 -32.14
N GLU A 401 1.19 14.75 -31.71
CA GLU A 401 -0.19 14.77 -32.19
C GLU A 401 -0.36 15.12 -33.68
N GLU A 402 0.64 15.74 -34.31
CA GLU A 402 0.73 16.04 -35.73
C GLU A 402 1.38 14.93 -36.55
N GLU A 403 1.72 13.78 -35.92
CA GLU A 403 2.42 12.64 -36.50
C GLU A 403 3.88 12.91 -36.89
N ASP A 404 4.50 13.98 -36.35
CA ASP A 404 5.92 14.21 -36.49
C ASP A 404 6.71 13.23 -35.64
N THR A 405 7.67 12.55 -36.26
CA THR A 405 8.52 11.57 -35.58
C THR A 405 9.56 12.25 -34.72
N LYS A 406 9.47 12.08 -33.40
CA LYS A 406 10.41 12.62 -32.40
C LYS A 406 11.50 11.59 -32.05
N ILE A 407 11.11 10.32 -31.89
CA ILE A 407 12.06 9.20 -31.77
C ILE A 407 11.79 8.22 -32.91
N GLN A 408 12.84 7.86 -33.66
CA GLN A 408 12.74 7.04 -34.86
C GLN A 408 12.20 5.64 -34.61
N PHE A 409 11.44 5.10 -35.56
CA PHE A 409 10.87 3.74 -35.51
C PHE A 409 11.93 2.66 -35.75
N LYS A 410 12.81 2.44 -34.80
CA LYS A 410 13.89 1.44 -34.86
C LYS A 410 14.02 0.57 -33.62
N TYR A 411 13.27 0.87 -32.56
CA TYR A 411 13.42 0.22 -31.26
C TYR A 411 12.50 -0.98 -31.10
N ASN A 412 12.89 -1.88 -30.21
CA ASN A 412 12.08 -3.02 -29.78
C ASN A 412 11.36 -2.71 -28.48
N THR A 413 11.96 -1.85 -27.65
CA THR A 413 11.38 -1.38 -26.39
C THR A 413 11.57 0.13 -26.30
N ILE A 414 10.52 0.85 -25.90
CA ILE A 414 10.55 2.22 -25.43
C ILE A 414 9.64 2.29 -24.21
N GLN A 415 10.14 2.82 -23.09
CA GLN A 415 9.38 2.92 -21.86
C GLN A 415 9.80 4.13 -21.04
N LYS A 416 8.87 4.70 -20.29
CA LYS A 416 9.17 5.71 -19.26
C LYS A 416 10.01 5.07 -18.16
N ILE A 417 10.87 5.84 -17.54
CA ILE A 417 11.52 5.47 -16.29
C ILE A 417 10.69 6.06 -15.17
N GLU A 418 10.15 5.21 -14.28
CA GLU A 418 9.29 5.63 -13.19
C GLU A 418 9.97 6.69 -12.31
N ASN A 419 9.17 7.69 -11.88
CA ASN A 419 9.61 8.81 -11.06
C ASN A 419 10.69 9.71 -11.67
N MET A 420 10.95 9.57 -12.97
CA MET A 420 11.94 10.37 -13.70
C MET A 420 11.35 10.94 -14.99
N ASN A 421 11.85 12.09 -15.41
CA ASN A 421 11.48 12.70 -16.71
C ASN A 421 12.33 12.11 -17.86
N LEU A 422 12.52 10.79 -17.85
CA LEU A 422 13.40 10.09 -18.78
C LEU A 422 12.68 8.95 -19.48
N ILE A 423 13.15 8.64 -20.70
CA ILE A 423 12.66 7.53 -21.53
C ILE A 423 13.85 6.64 -21.88
N LYS A 424 13.69 5.34 -21.70
CA LYS A 424 14.63 4.32 -22.12
C LYS A 424 14.16 3.69 -23.44
N ALA A 425 15.02 3.64 -24.43
CA ALA A 425 14.80 3.01 -25.73
C ALA A 425 15.87 1.96 -26.02
N ILE A 426 15.46 0.74 -26.37
CA ILE A 426 16.36 -0.40 -26.64
C ILE A 426 16.16 -0.88 -28.06
N ASN A 427 17.27 -1.03 -28.76
CA ASN A 427 17.34 -1.65 -30.08
C ASN A 427 18.07 -2.99 -29.98
N ASP A 428 17.33 -4.10 -30.02
CA ASP A 428 17.89 -5.45 -29.88
C ASP A 428 18.79 -5.87 -31.02
N THR A 429 18.67 -5.25 -32.18
CA THR A 429 19.50 -5.55 -33.34
C THR A 429 20.92 -4.99 -33.19
N THR A 430 21.01 -3.74 -32.73
CA THR A 430 22.30 -3.06 -32.50
C THR A 430 22.80 -3.20 -31.07
N LYS A 431 21.98 -3.79 -30.16
CA LYS A 431 22.24 -3.88 -28.74
C LYS A 431 22.39 -2.52 -28.02
N MET A 432 21.95 -1.45 -28.67
CA MET A 432 22.02 -0.11 -28.11
C MET A 432 20.87 0.18 -27.16
N THR A 433 21.19 0.70 -26.00
CA THR A 433 20.26 1.34 -25.06
C THR A 433 20.49 2.84 -25.14
N GLU A 434 19.45 3.58 -25.46
CA GLU A 434 19.48 5.04 -25.56
C GLU A 434 18.55 5.64 -24.50
N ILE A 435 18.99 6.73 -23.86
CA ILE A 435 18.20 7.48 -22.88
C ILE A 435 17.81 8.83 -23.49
N TYR A 436 16.55 9.16 -23.36
CA TYR A 436 15.96 10.42 -23.85
C TYR A 436 15.35 11.20 -22.69
N SER A 437 15.35 12.52 -22.82
CA SER A 437 14.56 13.41 -21.96
C SER A 437 13.06 13.28 -22.24
N LYS A 438 12.23 13.84 -21.38
CA LYS A 438 10.78 13.97 -21.63
C LYS A 438 10.45 14.76 -22.90
N ASP A 439 11.36 15.66 -23.34
CA ASP A 439 11.23 16.48 -24.55
C ASP A 439 11.76 15.77 -25.81
N MET A 440 12.03 14.44 -25.70
CA MET A 440 12.48 13.55 -26.78
C MET A 440 13.90 13.85 -27.29
N GLU A 441 14.71 14.58 -26.53
CA GLU A 441 16.12 14.81 -26.83
C GLU A 441 16.96 13.64 -26.31
N LYS A 442 17.84 13.10 -27.17
CA LYS A 442 18.75 12.02 -26.77
C LYS A 442 19.83 12.56 -25.83
N ILE A 443 19.91 12.00 -24.62
CA ILE A 443 20.87 12.35 -23.60
C ILE A 443 22.15 11.51 -23.74
N THR A 444 22.01 10.20 -23.80
CA THR A 444 23.15 9.27 -23.89
C THR A 444 22.76 7.95 -24.53
N GLU A 445 23.78 7.18 -24.88
CA GLU A 445 23.62 5.82 -25.40
C GLU A 445 24.76 4.93 -24.91
N LEU A 446 24.51 3.63 -24.80
CA LEU A 446 25.50 2.64 -24.44
C LEU A 446 25.15 1.26 -25.01
N GLU A 447 26.12 0.57 -25.58
CA GLU A 447 25.94 -0.77 -26.15
C GLU A 447 25.94 -1.83 -25.04
N ASN A 448 25.07 -2.85 -25.14
CA ASN A 448 24.92 -3.94 -24.14
C ASN A 448 24.71 -3.45 -22.70
N ALA A 449 23.95 -2.37 -22.52
CA ALA A 449 23.85 -1.69 -21.24
C ALA A 449 22.75 -2.25 -20.35
N THR A 450 23.03 -2.27 -19.06
CA THR A 450 22.06 -2.37 -17.97
C THR A 450 21.70 -0.98 -17.49
N VAL A 451 20.44 -0.77 -17.10
CA VAL A 451 19.96 0.48 -16.50
C VAL A 451 19.44 0.18 -15.10
N GLU A 452 20.05 0.77 -14.10
CA GLU A 452 19.61 0.78 -12.71
C GLU A 452 19.01 2.14 -12.37
N VAL A 453 17.92 2.14 -11.61
CA VAL A 453 17.18 3.36 -11.23
C VAL A 453 17.23 3.50 -9.72
N ASN A 454 17.63 4.67 -9.24
CA ASN A 454 17.45 5.06 -7.84
C ASN A 454 16.63 6.35 -7.73
N ASP A 455 16.43 6.86 -6.53
CA ASP A 455 15.55 8.02 -6.28
C ASP A 455 16.08 9.34 -6.86
N GLU A 456 17.36 9.46 -7.21
CA GLU A 456 17.98 10.72 -7.65
C GLU A 456 18.53 10.69 -9.07
N TYR A 457 19.00 9.53 -9.53
CA TYR A 457 19.62 9.34 -10.85
C TYR A 457 19.39 7.94 -11.40
N ILE A 458 19.68 7.75 -12.68
CA ILE A 458 19.87 6.44 -13.29
C ILE A 458 21.34 6.18 -13.51
N LYS A 459 21.75 4.92 -13.35
CA LYS A 459 23.05 4.40 -13.77
C LYS A 459 22.85 3.55 -15.02
N ILE A 460 23.47 3.94 -16.13
CA ILE A 460 23.53 3.12 -17.35
C ILE A 460 24.95 2.60 -17.50
N TYR A 461 25.13 1.30 -17.53
CA TYR A 461 26.47 0.69 -17.52
C TYR A 461 26.56 -0.62 -18.31
N ASN A 462 27.76 -0.94 -18.72
CA ASN A 462 28.16 -2.24 -19.25
C ASN A 462 29.49 -2.68 -18.61
N ASP A 463 30.15 -3.71 -19.18
CA ASP A 463 31.42 -4.22 -18.63
C ASP A 463 32.60 -3.21 -18.76
N SER A 464 32.46 -2.15 -19.53
CA SER A 464 33.56 -1.22 -19.88
C SER A 464 33.38 0.16 -19.26
N GLU A 465 32.16 0.66 -19.13
CA GLU A 465 31.89 2.01 -18.66
C GLU A 465 30.54 2.11 -17.94
N ALA A 466 30.41 3.13 -17.10
CA ALA A 466 29.16 3.53 -16.45
C ALA A 466 28.93 5.03 -16.63
N LYS A 467 27.66 5.41 -16.84
CA LYS A 467 27.22 6.82 -16.93
C LYS A 467 26.08 7.03 -15.97
N TYR A 468 26.00 8.22 -15.39
CA TYR A 468 24.98 8.58 -14.41
C TYR A 468 24.20 9.79 -14.90
N ILE A 469 22.88 9.75 -14.81
CA ILE A 469 21.99 10.78 -15.36
C ILE A 469 20.95 11.14 -14.32
N THR A 470 20.87 12.42 -13.96
CA THR A 470 19.88 12.94 -13.01
C THR A 470 18.44 12.78 -13.53
N LYS A 471 17.46 12.97 -12.66
CA LYS A 471 16.02 13.05 -13.01
C LYS A 471 15.71 14.03 -14.14
N ASP A 472 16.48 15.11 -14.22
CA ASP A 472 16.30 16.18 -15.22
C ASP A 472 17.16 15.98 -16.49
N GLY A 473 17.82 14.82 -16.62
CA GLY A 473 18.54 14.45 -17.82
C GLY A 473 19.97 15.02 -17.92
N GLN A 474 20.56 15.46 -16.81
CA GLN A 474 21.95 15.92 -16.80
C GLN A 474 22.89 14.75 -16.52
N GLU A 475 23.93 14.60 -17.33
CA GLU A 475 24.98 13.63 -17.05
C GLU A 475 25.84 14.10 -15.87
N ILE A 476 26.01 13.23 -14.88
CA ILE A 476 26.83 13.47 -13.68
C ILE A 476 28.13 12.68 -13.83
N LYS A 477 29.25 13.28 -13.45
CA LYS A 477 30.50 12.54 -13.38
C LYS A 477 30.49 11.62 -12.16
N ASP A 478 31.07 10.44 -12.31
CA ASP A 478 31.25 9.44 -11.26
C ASP A 478 31.84 10.06 -9.97
N THR A 479 32.81 10.94 -10.12
CA THR A 479 33.49 11.66 -9.03
C THR A 479 32.59 12.64 -8.27
N ASP A 480 31.51 13.13 -8.86
CA ASP A 480 30.66 14.16 -8.26
C ASP A 480 29.53 13.54 -7.42
N LEU A 481 29.24 12.25 -7.65
CA LEU A 481 28.24 11.48 -6.87
C LEU A 481 28.78 10.96 -5.53
N PHE A 482 30.10 10.84 -5.40
CA PHE A 482 30.76 10.14 -4.29
C PHE A 482 31.74 11.01 -3.53
N THR A 483 31.41 12.30 -3.34
CA THR A 483 32.28 13.30 -2.71
C THR A 483 32.75 12.95 -1.30
N ASP A 484 32.02 12.12 -0.57
CA ASP A 484 32.31 11.75 0.82
C ASP A 484 32.99 10.37 0.98
N ASN A 485 33.02 9.55 -0.06
CA ASN A 485 33.62 8.22 0.00
C ASN A 485 35.10 8.23 -0.37
N LYS A 486 35.91 7.53 0.41
CA LYS A 486 37.35 7.38 0.17
C LYS A 486 37.67 6.33 -0.89
N ILE A 487 36.77 5.38 -1.10
CA ILE A 487 36.90 4.27 -2.06
C ILE A 487 35.56 4.02 -2.78
N PHE A 488 35.62 3.48 -3.99
CA PHE A 488 34.47 3.25 -4.87
C PHE A 488 34.43 1.81 -5.34
N ALA A 489 33.24 1.24 -5.44
CA ALA A 489 33.03 -0.05 -6.07
C ALA A 489 33.37 0.01 -7.57
N LYS A 490 34.19 -0.94 -8.06
CA LYS A 490 34.54 -1.07 -9.47
C LYS A 490 34.49 -2.54 -9.88
N LYS A 491 34.04 -2.80 -11.10
CA LYS A 491 34.01 -4.15 -11.67
C LYS A 491 35.20 -4.35 -12.61
N GLN A 492 35.85 -5.52 -12.52
CA GLN A 492 36.86 -5.96 -13.47
C GLN A 492 36.60 -7.42 -13.84
N GLY A 493 36.25 -7.67 -15.10
CA GLY A 493 35.76 -8.97 -15.52
C GLY A 493 34.46 -9.34 -14.84
N SER A 494 34.40 -10.49 -14.19
CA SER A 494 33.21 -10.96 -13.47
C SER A 494 33.17 -10.52 -12.00
N TYR A 495 34.21 -9.90 -11.48
CA TYR A 495 34.37 -9.62 -10.05
C TYR A 495 34.37 -8.13 -9.73
N TRP A 496 33.87 -7.80 -8.56
CA TRP A 496 33.88 -6.46 -7.98
C TRP A 496 35.03 -6.32 -6.97
N GLY A 497 35.62 -5.13 -6.93
CA GLY A 497 36.59 -4.69 -5.95
C GLY A 497 36.38 -3.23 -5.63
N PHE A 498 37.31 -2.60 -4.90
CA PHE A 498 37.20 -1.19 -4.57
C PHE A 498 38.50 -0.45 -4.95
N VAL A 499 38.31 0.75 -5.49
CA VAL A 499 39.42 1.63 -5.90
C VAL A 499 39.30 2.98 -5.21
N ASP A 500 40.42 3.71 -5.05
CA ASP A 500 40.38 5.10 -4.60
C ASP A 500 39.99 6.04 -5.77
N LYS A 501 39.87 7.33 -5.48
CA LYS A 501 39.55 8.40 -6.45
C LYS A 501 40.50 8.47 -7.64
N ASP A 502 41.72 7.98 -7.50
CA ASP A 502 42.77 7.98 -8.55
C ASP A 502 42.75 6.64 -9.34
N GLY A 503 41.83 5.74 -9.04
CA GLY A 503 41.66 4.43 -9.67
C GLY A 503 42.64 3.35 -9.17
N LYS A 504 43.37 3.62 -8.09
CA LYS A 504 44.26 2.66 -7.48
C LYS A 504 43.43 1.62 -6.69
N ILE A 505 43.76 0.34 -6.88
CA ILE A 505 43.08 -0.76 -6.19
C ILE A 505 43.36 -0.68 -4.70
N VAL A 506 42.28 -0.57 -3.90
CA VAL A 506 42.29 -0.64 -2.44
C VAL A 506 41.88 -2.02 -1.98
N VAL A 507 40.88 -2.62 -2.64
CA VAL A 507 40.42 -3.98 -2.40
C VAL A 507 40.39 -4.73 -3.72
N ASP A 508 41.02 -5.89 -3.74
CA ASP A 508 41.13 -6.74 -4.95
C ASP A 508 39.74 -7.14 -5.50
N PHE A 509 39.67 -7.34 -6.82
CA PHE A 509 38.47 -7.78 -7.54
C PHE A 509 38.19 -9.25 -7.24
N LYS A 510 37.42 -9.52 -6.19
CA LYS A 510 37.15 -10.89 -5.67
C LYS A 510 35.69 -11.14 -5.31
N TYR A 511 34.83 -10.12 -5.28
CA TYR A 511 33.45 -10.25 -4.89
C TYR A 511 32.54 -10.43 -6.12
N ASP A 512 31.50 -11.26 -5.98
CA ASP A 512 30.52 -11.49 -7.05
C ASP A 512 29.53 -10.32 -7.16
N LYS A 513 29.26 -9.65 -6.02
CA LYS A 513 28.39 -8.47 -5.95
C LYS A 513 28.81 -7.56 -4.79
N VAL A 514 28.61 -6.27 -4.96
CA VAL A 514 28.76 -5.25 -3.91
C VAL A 514 27.64 -4.24 -3.99
N THR A 515 27.31 -3.57 -2.88
CA THR A 515 26.42 -2.42 -2.85
C THR A 515 27.22 -1.12 -2.78
N GLU A 516 26.56 0.00 -3.01
CA GLU A 516 27.13 1.32 -2.70
C GLU A 516 27.34 1.48 -1.19
N PHE A 517 28.24 2.40 -0.79
CA PHE A 517 28.43 2.74 0.60
C PHE A 517 27.23 3.53 1.12
N ASN A 518 26.75 3.19 2.31
CA ASN A 518 25.74 3.96 3.00
C ASN A 518 26.36 5.22 3.68
N GLU A 519 25.51 6.06 4.24
CA GLU A 519 25.91 7.30 4.96
C GLU A 519 26.86 7.06 6.16
N TYR A 520 26.93 5.81 6.65
CA TYR A 520 27.80 5.41 7.76
C TYR A 520 29.12 4.78 7.30
N GLY A 521 29.37 4.75 5.98
CA GLY A 521 30.61 4.24 5.40
C GLY A 521 30.69 2.72 5.31
N PHE A 522 29.56 2.01 5.16
CA PHE A 522 29.53 0.54 5.00
C PHE A 522 28.88 0.15 3.67
N ALA A 523 29.47 -0.85 3.02
CA ALA A 523 28.92 -1.50 1.82
C ALA A 523 28.78 -3.01 2.06
N ALA A 524 27.75 -3.63 1.47
CA ALA A 524 27.62 -5.07 1.49
C ALA A 524 28.49 -5.68 0.36
N ILE A 525 29.06 -6.85 0.65
CA ILE A 525 29.89 -7.62 -0.27
C ILE A 525 29.36 -9.05 -0.35
N LYS A 526 29.29 -9.65 -1.54
CA LYS A 526 28.89 -11.05 -1.77
C LYS A 526 30.05 -11.83 -2.33
N GLN A 527 30.30 -13.02 -1.77
CA GLN A 527 31.27 -13.99 -2.27
C GLN A 527 30.65 -15.39 -2.28
N GLY A 528 30.47 -15.97 -3.46
CA GLY A 528 29.60 -17.13 -3.63
C GLY A 528 28.15 -16.78 -3.28
N GLU A 529 27.52 -17.63 -2.47
CA GLU A 529 26.16 -17.37 -1.99
C GLU A 529 26.10 -16.57 -0.67
N LYS A 530 27.25 -16.13 -0.18
CA LYS A 530 27.37 -15.54 1.15
C LYS A 530 27.63 -14.04 1.10
N TRP A 531 26.96 -13.34 1.98
CA TRP A 531 27.07 -11.90 2.16
C TRP A 531 27.92 -11.56 3.39
N GLY A 532 28.66 -10.45 3.28
CA GLY A 532 29.43 -9.80 4.33
C GLY A 532 29.35 -8.29 4.19
N ALA A 533 30.22 -7.57 4.89
CA ALA A 533 30.28 -6.11 4.84
C ALA A 533 31.73 -5.59 4.88
N ILE A 534 31.94 -4.46 4.21
CA ILE A 534 33.21 -3.74 4.17
C ILE A 534 33.00 -2.28 4.58
N ASN A 535 34.00 -1.67 5.22
CA ASN A 535 33.98 -0.25 5.56
C ASN A 535 34.63 0.60 4.45
N ASP A 536 34.55 1.92 4.56
CA ASP A 536 35.11 2.92 3.63
C ASP A 536 36.64 2.98 3.58
N LYS A 537 37.30 2.16 4.40
CA LYS A 537 38.76 1.98 4.38
C LYS A 537 39.18 0.72 3.61
N GLY A 538 38.22 -0.08 3.16
CA GLY A 538 38.48 -1.35 2.50
C GLY A 538 38.68 -2.53 3.44
N GLU A 539 38.31 -2.42 4.71
CA GLU A 539 38.43 -3.49 5.70
C GLU A 539 37.12 -4.29 5.74
N GLU A 540 37.21 -5.63 5.63
CA GLU A 540 36.05 -6.51 5.86
C GLU A 540 35.67 -6.45 7.33
N VAL A 541 34.57 -5.74 7.63
CA VAL A 541 34.03 -5.63 9.01
C VAL A 541 33.12 -6.81 9.35
N ILE A 542 32.58 -7.46 8.34
CA ILE A 542 31.84 -8.72 8.44
C ILE A 542 32.32 -9.61 7.30
N ALA A 543 32.91 -10.75 7.64
CA ALA A 543 33.30 -11.74 6.62
C ALA A 543 32.06 -12.28 5.88
N PRO A 544 32.15 -12.65 4.59
CA PRO A 544 31.06 -13.24 3.83
C PRO A 544 30.65 -14.62 4.38
N THR A 545 29.77 -14.64 5.35
CA THR A 545 29.33 -15.87 6.07
C THR A 545 27.82 -16.08 6.07
N TYR A 546 27.03 -15.04 5.72
CA TYR A 546 25.57 -15.05 5.82
C TYR A 546 24.90 -15.38 4.49
N GLU A 547 24.02 -16.38 4.48
CA GLU A 547 23.16 -16.71 3.33
C GLU A 547 21.81 -16.01 3.50
N LEU A 548 21.46 -15.11 2.56
CA LEU A 548 20.12 -14.55 2.48
C LEU A 548 19.27 -15.39 1.54
N LYS A 549 18.08 -15.77 1.97
CA LYS A 549 17.15 -16.53 1.13
C LYS A 549 16.52 -15.61 0.07
N GLY A 550 16.70 -15.96 -1.20
CA GLY A 550 16.20 -15.21 -2.34
C GLY A 550 17.25 -14.21 -2.91
N GLU A 551 16.85 -13.40 -3.89
CA GLU A 551 17.69 -12.37 -4.52
C GLU A 551 17.79 -11.07 -3.71
N ILE A 552 17.66 -11.16 -2.40
CA ILE A 552 17.54 -10.01 -1.51
C ILE A 552 18.94 -9.54 -1.12
N GLU A 553 19.18 -8.24 -1.26
CA GLU A 553 20.41 -7.61 -0.80
C GLU A 553 20.33 -7.28 0.69
N PRO A 554 21.48 -7.33 1.41
CA PRO A 554 21.52 -6.89 2.79
C PRO A 554 21.21 -5.39 2.89
N VAL A 555 20.46 -5.02 3.92
CA VAL A 555 20.18 -3.62 4.24
C VAL A 555 20.95 -3.22 5.48
N PHE A 556 21.62 -2.07 5.42
CA PHE A 556 22.19 -1.44 6.61
C PHE A 556 21.17 -0.50 7.25
N ILE A 557 21.08 -0.56 8.58
CA ILE A 557 20.39 0.46 9.36
C ILE A 557 21.46 1.13 10.23
N GLY A 558 21.91 2.27 9.81
CA GLY A 558 23.10 2.86 10.39
C GLY A 558 24.32 1.93 10.24
N LYS A 559 25.00 1.67 11.35
CA LYS A 559 26.14 0.74 11.41
C LYS A 559 25.76 -0.74 11.52
N TYR A 560 24.45 -1.06 11.55
CA TYR A 560 23.95 -2.40 11.74
C TYR A 560 23.66 -3.08 10.43
N TYR A 561 24.02 -4.35 10.36
CA TYR A 561 23.87 -5.19 9.19
C TYR A 561 22.67 -6.12 9.36
N ARG A 562 21.69 -6.01 8.47
CA ARG A 562 20.50 -6.85 8.48
C ARG A 562 20.76 -8.12 7.67
N VAL A 563 20.75 -9.28 8.32
CA VAL A 563 21.04 -10.58 7.70
C VAL A 563 19.82 -11.49 7.54
N SER A 564 18.62 -11.07 7.97
CA SER A 564 17.39 -11.83 7.73
C SER A 564 16.26 -10.91 7.26
N TYR A 565 15.53 -11.38 6.26
CA TYR A 565 14.32 -10.73 5.75
C TYR A 565 13.11 -11.41 6.39
N GLY A 566 12.51 -10.78 7.34
CA GLY A 566 11.28 -11.24 7.97
C GLY A 566 11.13 -10.70 9.37
N PHE A 567 10.13 -9.87 9.57
CA PHE A 567 9.56 -9.53 10.87
C PHE A 567 10.43 -8.71 11.84
N GLY A 568 11.25 -7.78 11.33
CA GLY A 568 11.97 -6.82 12.19
C GLY A 568 13.14 -7.41 12.98
N GLU A 569 13.64 -8.55 12.58
CA GLU A 569 14.85 -9.12 13.18
C GLU A 569 16.08 -8.44 12.59
N PHE A 570 16.73 -7.59 13.36
CA PHE A 570 18.04 -7.05 13.04
C PHE A 570 19.10 -7.88 13.76
N CYS A 571 19.93 -8.58 13.00
CA CYS A 571 21.08 -9.27 13.57
C CYS A 571 22.28 -8.34 13.51
N TYR A 572 22.77 -7.93 14.68
CA TYR A 572 24.07 -7.30 14.82
C TYR A 572 25.13 -8.37 15.02
N THR A 573 26.13 -8.39 14.15
CA THR A 573 27.32 -9.19 14.36
C THR A 573 28.46 -8.26 14.70
N ASN A 574 28.79 -8.18 15.98
CA ASN A 574 30.04 -7.59 16.42
C ASN A 574 31.12 -8.69 16.34
N GLN A 575 32.20 -8.42 15.63
CA GLN A 575 33.47 -9.07 15.89
C GLN A 575 34.31 -8.14 16.73
#